data_e90c06e61570cf6a04a5cdbe09de66d3
#
_entry.id   e90c06e61570cf6a04a5cdbe09de66d3
#
_cell.length_a   1.000
_cell.length_b   1.000
_cell.length_c   1.000
_cell.angle_alpha   90.00
_cell.angle_beta   90.00
_cell.angle_gamma   90.00
#
_symmetry.space_group_name_H-M   'P 1'
#
loop_
_entity.id
_entity.type
_entity.pdbx_description
1 polymer ?
#
loop_
_entity_poly.entity_id
_entity_poly.type
_entity_poly.pdbx_seq_one_letter_code
_entity_poly.pdbx_strand_id
1 'polypeptide(L)'
;MSKGFGIHGSTTDHGGVVISTQSRSSQMGNLFLRAGDGFACPKCKTWSTLIKSNDHVIFDGKAVAYVGDKFTCGATLMPKQVHVVGTGGGGFNNSSVSNFPTANNQLTNNFLSEKNNFDIELNNISIKTDLFVPCGAPSHQGKKSNDKIDFEIKIKKGFFEYLKLEIETEPGKYQSIKRISGPHHPGKKIKVDWDGFVNDVYDSKKFTSKDGINFRVRGYAFDKEQCSHIENAQFKYSNKTWIDSLINRKTLKIAITLRVGLSDGGEQGIDSWKYIPPNQILVGKPPYRSRNVSFGQLKTMALDGMKYHWSRNSSHPVGKSILLDGKNYEVFLTAQDSTENMMPMMKLIFATNWRPTRSANWELYRSTFYNTGYMLFNTSRGAIWQFWDASKANKQFKLTFAHEMGHELLLAYSGQKYSKGHKSTSGIINQSPKAGTTYPKSGEIDLMKYADENENSINLFHERSVASQEDVGGLLFISGITK
;
A
#
# COMPACT_ATOMS: atom_id res chain seq x y z
N MET A 1 42.51 35.56 -25.82
CA MET A 1 41.97 35.70 -24.42
C MET A 1 41.15 34.51 -24.07
N SER A 2 41.45 33.91 -22.94
CA SER A 2 40.59 32.87 -22.41
C SER A 2 39.27 33.50 -21.89
N LYS A 3 38.10 32.97 -22.38
CA LYS A 3 36.79 33.39 -21.92
C LYS A 3 36.22 32.33 -20.98
N GLY A 4 35.55 32.74 -19.92
CA GLY A 4 34.86 31.82 -19.03
C GLY A 4 33.71 31.10 -19.74
N PHE A 5 33.49 29.84 -19.46
CA PHE A 5 32.31 29.15 -19.93
C PHE A 5 31.06 29.64 -19.20
N GLY A 6 29.96 29.74 -19.92
CA GLY A 6 28.65 29.96 -19.35
C GLY A 6 28.20 28.74 -18.59
N ILE A 7 27.63 28.90 -17.40
CA ILE A 7 27.07 27.83 -16.58
C ILE A 7 25.62 28.11 -16.23
N HIS A 8 24.90 27.08 -15.90
CA HIS A 8 23.50 27.15 -15.43
C HIS A 8 23.39 28.22 -14.33
N GLY A 9 22.40 29.08 -14.44
CA GLY A 9 22.18 30.16 -13.50
C GLY A 9 23.07 31.42 -13.75
N SER A 10 23.85 31.50 -14.85
CA SER A 10 24.46 32.73 -15.27
C SER A 10 23.41 33.80 -15.59
N THR A 11 23.72 35.07 -15.30
CA THR A 11 22.82 36.20 -15.55
C THR A 11 23.14 36.84 -16.90
N THR A 12 22.30 37.77 -17.35
CA THR A 12 22.53 38.60 -18.53
C THR A 12 22.52 40.07 -18.16
N ASP A 13 23.08 40.92 -19.03
CA ASP A 13 23.03 42.39 -18.89
C ASP A 13 21.62 42.99 -19.00
N HIS A 14 20.65 42.21 -19.49
CA HIS A 14 19.22 42.55 -19.46
C HIS A 14 18.51 42.04 -18.19
N GLY A 15 19.23 41.47 -17.19
CA GLY A 15 18.69 40.77 -16.07
C GLY A 15 18.21 39.34 -16.46
N GLY A 16 17.67 38.64 -15.49
CA GLY A 16 17.22 37.24 -15.69
C GLY A 16 18.35 36.22 -15.58
N VAL A 17 17.98 34.95 -15.53
CA VAL A 17 18.86 33.80 -15.27
C VAL A 17 18.75 32.79 -16.40
N VAL A 18 19.89 32.37 -16.96
CA VAL A 18 19.97 31.45 -18.09
C VAL A 18 19.92 30.00 -17.59
N ILE A 19 19.09 29.21 -18.23
CA ILE A 19 18.84 27.83 -17.86
C ILE A 19 19.52 26.89 -18.86
N SER A 20 20.31 25.93 -18.35
CA SER A 20 20.86 24.86 -19.16
C SER A 20 19.80 23.81 -19.46
N THR A 21 19.70 23.37 -20.71
CA THR A 21 18.78 22.29 -21.16
C THR A 21 19.48 20.90 -21.21
N GLN A 22 20.76 20.83 -20.81
CA GLN A 22 21.49 19.56 -20.75
C GLN A 22 21.73 19.10 -19.32
N SER A 23 21.96 17.80 -19.08
CA SER A 23 22.11 17.20 -17.76
C SER A 23 23.41 16.42 -17.55
N ARG A 24 24.31 16.36 -18.56
CA ARG A 24 25.47 15.47 -18.53
C ARG A 24 26.81 16.18 -18.33
N SER A 25 26.96 17.36 -18.90
CA SER A 25 28.25 18.05 -18.90
C SER A 25 28.25 19.14 -17.85
N SER A 26 29.00 18.94 -16.76
CA SER A 26 29.11 19.87 -15.65
C SER A 26 30.52 19.93 -15.10
N GLN A 27 30.85 21.01 -14.41
CA GLN A 27 32.04 21.12 -13.61
C GLN A 27 31.69 21.60 -12.21
N MET A 28 32.16 20.88 -11.18
CA MET A 28 31.86 21.14 -9.78
C MET A 28 30.34 21.27 -9.50
N GLY A 29 29.54 20.43 -10.19
CA GLY A 29 28.07 20.40 -10.07
C GLY A 29 27.34 21.47 -10.90
N ASN A 30 28.05 22.36 -11.62
CA ASN A 30 27.45 23.38 -12.45
C ASN A 30 27.38 22.91 -13.91
N LEU A 31 26.18 22.80 -14.47
CA LEU A 31 25.93 22.42 -15.86
C LEU A 31 26.41 23.53 -16.79
N PHE A 32 27.15 23.19 -17.85
CA PHE A 32 27.53 24.18 -18.87
C PHE A 32 26.32 24.62 -19.69
N LEU A 33 26.32 25.88 -20.11
CA LEU A 33 25.38 26.42 -21.07
C LEU A 33 25.85 26.12 -22.50
N ARG A 34 24.92 25.96 -23.41
CA ARG A 34 25.16 25.70 -24.84
C ARG A 34 24.23 26.51 -25.71
N ALA A 35 24.59 26.64 -26.98
CA ALA A 35 23.73 27.26 -27.97
C ALA A 35 22.30 26.69 -27.95
N GLY A 36 21.31 27.58 -27.89
CA GLY A 36 19.90 27.26 -27.73
C GLY A 36 19.39 27.18 -26.29
N ASP A 37 20.28 27.24 -25.27
CA ASP A 37 19.85 27.45 -23.89
C ASP A 37 19.34 28.90 -23.74
N GLY A 38 18.38 29.13 -22.84
CA GLY A 38 17.67 30.39 -22.85
C GLY A 38 17.26 30.90 -21.49
N PHE A 39 16.62 32.07 -21.50
CA PHE A 39 16.06 32.72 -20.31
C PHE A 39 14.85 33.59 -20.67
N ALA A 40 14.00 33.82 -19.69
CA ALA A 40 12.95 34.84 -19.81
C ALA A 40 13.58 36.21 -19.59
N CYS A 41 13.71 36.99 -20.65
CA CYS A 41 14.33 38.31 -20.58
C CYS A 41 13.36 39.32 -19.92
N PRO A 42 13.67 39.86 -18.72
CA PRO A 42 12.78 40.82 -18.06
C PRO A 42 12.68 42.16 -18.75
N LYS A 43 13.77 42.60 -19.45
CA LYS A 43 13.80 43.81 -20.19
C LYS A 43 12.99 43.75 -21.49
N CYS A 44 13.12 42.65 -22.24
CA CYS A 44 12.45 42.50 -23.54
C CYS A 44 11.09 41.78 -23.42
N LYS A 45 10.73 41.28 -22.25
CA LYS A 45 9.47 40.53 -21.96
C LYS A 45 9.24 39.36 -22.91
N THR A 46 10.31 38.68 -23.33
CA THR A 46 10.28 37.54 -24.26
C THR A 46 11.26 36.47 -23.83
N TRP A 47 11.00 35.22 -24.26
CA TRP A 47 11.98 34.14 -24.15
C TRP A 47 13.11 34.39 -25.14
N SER A 48 14.35 34.28 -24.68
CA SER A 48 15.55 34.54 -25.50
C SER A 48 16.53 33.38 -25.35
N THR A 49 17.14 32.97 -26.46
CA THR A 49 18.06 31.84 -26.54
C THR A 49 19.45 32.25 -26.94
N LEU A 50 20.46 31.56 -26.42
CA LEU A 50 21.85 31.72 -26.76
C LEU A 50 22.12 31.44 -28.25
N ILE A 51 22.74 32.42 -28.92
CA ILE A 51 23.19 32.30 -30.29
C ILE A 51 24.55 31.60 -30.28
N LYS A 52 24.76 30.65 -31.18
CA LYS A 52 26.02 29.95 -31.37
C LYS A 52 27.12 30.98 -31.71
N SER A 53 28.20 31.05 -30.92
CA SER A 53 29.31 31.93 -31.14
C SER A 53 30.62 31.23 -31.54
N ASN A 54 30.79 29.96 -31.19
CA ASN A 54 32.02 29.21 -31.39
C ASN A 54 31.77 27.70 -31.46
N ASP A 55 32.58 26.95 -32.23
CA ASP A 55 32.50 25.52 -32.45
C ASP A 55 33.63 24.70 -31.81
N HIS A 56 34.54 25.33 -31.08
CA HIS A 56 35.69 24.64 -30.53
C HIS A 56 35.40 23.62 -29.45
N VAL A 57 34.31 23.84 -28.67
CA VAL A 57 33.87 22.93 -27.62
C VAL A 57 32.39 22.61 -27.83
N ILE A 58 32.08 21.33 -27.98
CA ILE A 58 30.72 20.83 -28.22
C ILE A 58 30.32 19.88 -27.09
N PHE A 59 29.17 20.12 -26.48
CA PHE A 59 28.53 19.21 -25.54
C PHE A 59 27.20 18.73 -26.10
N ASP A 60 26.99 17.42 -26.20
CA ASP A 60 25.81 16.79 -26.76
C ASP A 60 25.36 17.41 -28.11
N GLY A 61 26.33 17.62 -29.03
CA GLY A 61 26.07 18.10 -30.37
C GLY A 61 25.80 19.64 -30.48
N LYS A 62 25.93 20.40 -29.38
CA LYS A 62 25.75 21.87 -29.39
C LYS A 62 26.98 22.58 -28.86
N ALA A 63 27.30 23.70 -29.46
CA ALA A 63 28.44 24.54 -29.06
C ALA A 63 28.23 25.07 -27.62
N VAL A 64 29.30 25.04 -26.81
CA VAL A 64 29.28 25.60 -25.46
C VAL A 64 29.15 27.12 -25.51
N ALA A 65 28.51 27.72 -24.54
CA ALA A 65 28.39 29.17 -24.41
C ALA A 65 29.56 29.76 -23.64
N TYR A 66 30.02 30.93 -24.08
CA TYR A 66 31.06 31.69 -23.44
C TYR A 66 30.51 32.99 -22.87
N VAL A 67 31.15 33.49 -21.82
CA VAL A 67 30.89 34.84 -21.32
C VAL A 67 31.04 35.86 -22.45
N GLY A 68 30.05 36.72 -22.60
CA GLY A 68 29.98 37.68 -23.70
C GLY A 68 29.18 37.21 -24.92
N ASP A 69 28.71 35.96 -24.95
CA ASP A 69 27.84 35.48 -26.02
C ASP A 69 26.48 36.17 -25.98
N LYS A 70 25.91 36.31 -27.17
CA LYS A 70 24.65 37.04 -27.37
C LYS A 70 23.46 36.14 -27.37
N PHE A 71 22.36 36.69 -26.94
CA PHE A 71 21.01 36.06 -27.01
C PHE A 71 20.20 36.68 -28.14
N THR A 72 19.16 35.97 -28.56
CA THR A 72 18.27 36.42 -29.64
C THR A 72 17.60 37.79 -29.39
N CYS A 73 17.48 38.22 -28.14
CA CYS A 73 16.97 39.54 -27.78
C CYS A 73 18.07 40.62 -27.66
N GLY A 74 19.32 40.31 -28.03
CA GLY A 74 20.45 41.22 -27.90
C GLY A 74 21.15 41.25 -26.54
N ALA A 75 20.60 40.55 -25.52
CA ALA A 75 21.25 40.43 -24.22
C ALA A 75 22.60 39.72 -24.33
N THR A 76 23.49 39.99 -23.36
CA THR A 76 24.85 39.44 -23.30
C THR A 76 24.98 38.55 -22.06
N LEU A 77 25.60 37.36 -22.20
CA LEU A 77 25.87 36.45 -21.10
C LEU A 77 26.96 37.04 -20.17
N MET A 78 26.61 37.19 -18.91
CA MET A 78 27.51 37.76 -17.89
C MET A 78 28.32 36.66 -17.19
N PRO A 79 29.53 36.99 -16.66
CA PRO A 79 30.36 36.02 -15.97
C PRO A 79 29.74 35.63 -14.64
N LYS A 80 29.68 34.30 -14.37
CA LYS A 80 29.25 33.75 -13.08
C LYS A 80 30.36 32.94 -12.40
N GLN A 81 31.35 32.49 -13.18
CA GLN A 81 32.49 31.72 -12.68
C GLN A 81 33.77 32.08 -13.46
N VAL A 82 34.93 31.87 -12.81
CA VAL A 82 36.26 32.15 -13.39
C VAL A 82 37.17 30.90 -13.47
N HIS A 83 36.67 29.75 -13.02
CA HIS A 83 37.48 28.53 -12.88
C HIS A 83 37.64 27.75 -14.16
N VAL A 84 36.69 27.87 -15.10
CA VAL A 84 36.73 27.17 -16.38
C VAL A 84 36.74 28.16 -17.51
N VAL A 85 37.85 28.19 -18.21
CA VAL A 85 38.08 29.10 -19.33
C VAL A 85 38.49 28.30 -20.58
N GLY A 86 38.03 28.74 -21.73
CA GLY A 86 38.41 28.22 -23.02
C GLY A 86 39.05 29.27 -23.91
N THR A 87 39.93 28.87 -24.83
CA THR A 87 40.51 29.77 -25.82
C THR A 87 39.53 29.97 -26.97
N GLY A 88 38.84 31.11 -26.98
CA GLY A 88 38.14 31.58 -28.19
C GLY A 88 39.19 32.17 -29.15
N GLY A 89 39.33 31.59 -30.34
CA GLY A 89 40.26 32.09 -31.34
C GLY A 89 39.92 33.48 -31.79
N GLY A 90 40.87 34.44 -31.64
CA GLY A 90 40.81 35.79 -32.25
C GLY A 90 41.37 36.90 -31.39
N GLY A 91 42.61 37.38 -31.67
CA GLY A 91 43.09 38.75 -31.59
C GLY A 91 43.36 39.39 -30.22
N PHE A 92 44.60 39.66 -29.99
CA PHE A 92 45.20 40.42 -28.87
C PHE A 92 44.65 41.86 -28.69
N ASN A 93 44.49 42.30 -27.43
CA ASN A 93 45.27 43.47 -26.94
C ASN A 93 45.18 43.62 -25.40
N ASN A 94 46.32 43.81 -24.79
CA ASN A 94 46.53 44.20 -23.41
C ASN A 94 45.95 45.59 -23.12
N SER A 95 45.33 45.79 -21.98
CA SER A 95 45.58 46.97 -21.14
C SER A 95 44.85 46.90 -19.80
N SER A 96 45.66 47.11 -18.77
CA SER A 96 45.37 47.79 -17.50
C SER A 96 44.36 47.19 -16.49
N VAL A 97 44.98 46.78 -15.42
CA VAL A 97 44.39 46.69 -14.08
C VAL A 97 43.86 48.08 -13.69
N SER A 98 42.59 48.21 -13.47
CA SER A 98 42.00 49.35 -12.77
C SER A 98 41.23 48.85 -11.55
N ASN A 99 41.58 49.41 -10.43
CA ASN A 99 41.03 49.30 -9.10
C ASN A 99 39.50 49.26 -9.09
N PHE A 100 38.96 48.26 -8.46
CA PHE A 100 37.56 48.27 -8.09
C PHE A 100 37.39 48.98 -6.76
N PRO A 101 36.45 49.91 -6.63
CA PRO A 101 36.08 50.49 -5.35
C PRO A 101 35.36 49.45 -4.50
N THR A 102 35.75 49.39 -3.25
CA THR A 102 35.08 48.66 -2.17
C THR A 102 33.67 49.23 -2.04
N ALA A 103 32.70 48.57 -2.64
CA ALA A 103 31.30 48.94 -2.48
C ALA A 103 30.78 48.41 -1.15
N ASN A 104 30.35 49.33 -0.36
CA ASN A 104 29.82 49.31 0.97
C ASN A 104 28.84 48.18 1.29
N ASN A 105 28.85 47.80 2.57
CA ASN A 105 27.98 46.94 3.37
C ASN A 105 26.43 47.16 3.30
N GLN A 106 25.90 47.72 2.23
CA GLN A 106 24.45 47.87 2.04
C GLN A 106 23.80 46.74 1.23
N LEU A 107 24.60 45.88 0.59
CA LEU A 107 24.05 44.73 -0.17
C LEU A 107 23.69 43.50 0.70
N THR A 108 24.22 43.43 1.90
CA THR A 108 23.91 42.28 2.82
C THR A 108 22.54 42.36 3.45
N ASN A 109 21.90 43.52 3.53
CA ASN A 109 20.55 43.66 4.10
C ASN A 109 19.42 43.38 3.09
N ASN A 110 19.69 43.37 1.79
CA ASN A 110 18.68 43.02 0.78
C ASN A 110 18.53 41.50 0.55
N PHE A 111 19.54 40.70 0.92
CA PHE A 111 19.42 39.22 0.83
C PHE A 111 18.51 38.60 1.90
N LEU A 112 18.23 39.33 2.97
CA LEU A 112 17.31 38.86 4.04
C LEU A 112 15.84 39.15 3.72
N SER A 113 15.52 39.91 2.68
CA SER A 113 14.13 40.18 2.25
C SER A 113 13.63 39.22 1.16
N GLU A 114 14.47 38.34 0.61
CA GLU A 114 14.10 37.46 -0.52
C GLU A 114 13.28 36.23 -0.13
N LYS A 115 13.11 35.92 1.16
CA LYS A 115 12.24 34.81 1.61
C LYS A 115 10.77 34.94 1.15
N ASN A 116 10.36 36.12 0.70
CA ASN A 116 8.98 36.38 0.24
C ASN A 116 8.76 36.20 -1.27
N ASN A 117 9.78 35.77 -2.03
CA ASN A 117 9.68 35.66 -3.49
C ASN A 117 9.32 34.26 -3.98
N PHE A 118 9.22 33.29 -3.08
CA PHE A 118 8.86 31.89 -3.39
C PHE A 118 7.69 31.47 -2.54
N ASP A 119 6.65 30.95 -3.17
CA ASP A 119 5.46 30.43 -2.48
C ASP A 119 4.87 29.26 -3.25
N ILE A 120 4.68 28.16 -2.54
CA ILE A 120 4.14 26.91 -3.04
C ILE A 120 3.08 26.37 -2.08
N GLU A 121 2.02 25.80 -2.61
CA GLU A 121 0.94 25.23 -1.84
C GLU A 121 0.65 23.80 -2.29
N LEU A 122 0.55 22.89 -1.34
CA LEU A 122 -0.09 21.59 -1.55
C LEU A 122 -1.60 21.80 -1.37
N ASN A 123 -2.28 22.05 -2.50
CA ASN A 123 -3.64 22.58 -2.52
C ASN A 123 -4.73 21.51 -2.32
N ASN A 124 -4.46 20.30 -2.76
CA ASN A 124 -5.42 19.21 -2.65
C ASN A 124 -4.72 17.85 -2.58
N ILE A 125 -5.25 16.99 -1.71
CA ILE A 125 -4.93 15.57 -1.61
C ILE A 125 -6.24 14.82 -1.74
N SER A 126 -6.37 13.92 -2.71
CA SER A 126 -7.62 13.22 -3.02
C SER A 126 -7.40 11.79 -3.49
N ILE A 127 -8.47 11.02 -3.46
CA ILE A 127 -8.53 9.67 -4.04
C ILE A 127 -9.58 9.70 -5.14
N LYS A 128 -9.19 9.39 -6.37
CA LYS A 128 -10.01 9.60 -7.59
C LYS A 128 -11.39 8.91 -7.56
N THR A 129 -11.51 7.77 -6.91
CA THR A 129 -12.75 6.97 -6.85
C THR A 129 -13.27 6.83 -5.43
N ASP A 130 -12.87 7.73 -4.53
CA ASP A 130 -13.12 7.68 -3.09
C ASP A 130 -12.60 6.41 -2.38
N LEU A 131 -11.97 5.48 -3.12
CA LEU A 131 -11.38 4.26 -2.59
C LEU A 131 -9.98 4.07 -3.16
N PHE A 132 -9.00 4.02 -2.27
CA PHE A 132 -7.64 3.58 -2.57
C PHE A 132 -7.46 2.14 -2.08
N VAL A 133 -6.99 1.27 -2.96
CA VAL A 133 -6.66 -0.13 -2.64
C VAL A 133 -5.20 -0.39 -3.03
N PRO A 134 -4.34 -0.78 -2.09
CA PRO A 134 -2.92 -0.97 -2.39
C PRO A 134 -2.71 -2.02 -3.48
N CYS A 135 -1.75 -1.77 -4.37
CA CYS A 135 -1.47 -2.59 -5.56
C CYS A 135 -2.66 -2.78 -6.51
N GLY A 136 -3.73 -2.03 -6.35
CA GLY A 136 -4.92 -2.15 -7.17
C GLY A 136 -5.61 -3.51 -7.06
N ALA A 137 -5.59 -4.14 -5.88
CA ALA A 137 -6.25 -5.43 -5.68
C ALA A 137 -7.68 -5.37 -6.23
N PRO A 138 -8.11 -6.38 -7.02
CA PRO A 138 -9.37 -6.30 -7.74
C PRO A 138 -10.58 -6.38 -6.82
N SER A 139 -11.67 -5.72 -7.22
CA SER A 139 -12.99 -6.01 -6.68
C SER A 139 -13.41 -7.44 -7.03
N HIS A 140 -14.47 -7.94 -6.40
CA HIS A 140 -14.98 -9.30 -6.69
C HIS A 140 -15.45 -9.49 -8.15
N GLN A 141 -15.64 -8.41 -8.90
CA GLN A 141 -15.94 -8.45 -10.33
C GLN A 141 -14.67 -8.56 -11.20
N GLY A 142 -13.50 -8.71 -10.59
CA GLY A 142 -12.21 -8.78 -11.28
C GLY A 142 -11.70 -7.44 -11.81
N LYS A 143 -12.41 -6.34 -11.53
CA LYS A 143 -11.98 -5.00 -11.96
C LYS A 143 -10.88 -4.47 -11.04
N LYS A 144 -9.75 -4.06 -11.63
CA LYS A 144 -8.65 -3.42 -10.90
C LYS A 144 -9.16 -2.17 -10.17
N SER A 145 -8.84 -2.07 -8.88
CA SER A 145 -9.18 -0.91 -8.04
C SER A 145 -8.20 0.25 -8.26
N ASN A 146 -8.58 1.45 -7.82
CA ASN A 146 -7.68 2.59 -7.83
C ASN A 146 -6.55 2.39 -6.80
N ASP A 147 -5.32 2.50 -7.26
CA ASP A 147 -4.09 2.36 -6.48
C ASP A 147 -3.29 3.67 -6.40
N LYS A 148 -3.97 4.81 -6.57
CA LYS A 148 -3.33 6.13 -6.56
C LYS A 148 -4.00 7.09 -5.59
N ILE A 149 -3.17 7.87 -4.92
CA ILE A 149 -3.52 9.07 -4.17
C ILE A 149 -3.03 10.25 -5.01
N ASP A 150 -3.91 11.18 -5.30
CA ASP A 150 -3.65 12.32 -6.16
C ASP A 150 -3.34 13.57 -5.32
N PHE A 151 -2.35 14.33 -5.77
CA PHE A 151 -1.94 15.60 -5.19
C PHE A 151 -2.04 16.70 -6.22
N GLU A 152 -2.56 17.86 -5.84
CA GLU A 152 -2.50 19.09 -6.63
C GLU A 152 -1.60 20.10 -5.92
N ILE A 153 -0.52 20.49 -6.60
CA ILE A 153 0.45 21.46 -6.12
C ILE A 153 0.27 22.74 -6.94
N LYS A 154 0.13 23.87 -6.25
CA LYS A 154 -0.02 25.20 -6.87
C LYS A 154 1.22 26.04 -6.62
N ILE A 155 1.80 26.55 -7.68
CA ILE A 155 2.89 27.54 -7.60
C ILE A 155 2.25 28.93 -7.51
N LYS A 156 2.44 29.62 -6.38
CA LYS A 156 1.91 30.96 -6.16
C LYS A 156 2.90 32.03 -6.57
N LYS A 157 4.18 31.85 -6.21
CA LYS A 157 5.26 32.78 -6.52
C LYS A 157 6.56 32.04 -6.81
N GLY A 158 7.45 32.68 -7.56
CA GLY A 158 8.77 32.16 -7.86
C GLY A 158 8.81 31.10 -8.96
N PHE A 159 10.01 30.69 -9.25
CA PHE A 159 10.34 29.69 -10.25
C PHE A 159 11.03 28.51 -9.55
N PHE A 160 10.64 27.27 -9.91
CA PHE A 160 11.26 26.08 -9.34
C PHE A 160 11.81 25.18 -10.44
N GLU A 161 13.04 24.74 -10.28
CA GLU A 161 13.70 23.78 -11.17
C GLU A 161 13.12 22.37 -10.98
N TYR A 162 12.79 22.05 -9.75
CA TYR A 162 12.09 20.82 -9.39
C TYR A 162 11.38 20.95 -8.05
N LEU A 163 10.44 20.04 -7.82
CA LEU A 163 9.77 19.90 -6.54
C LEU A 163 10.06 18.51 -5.96
N LYS A 164 10.00 18.40 -4.63
CA LYS A 164 9.95 17.13 -3.93
C LYS A 164 8.64 17.05 -3.16
N LEU A 165 7.89 15.97 -3.39
CA LEU A 165 6.78 15.59 -2.55
C LEU A 165 7.30 14.55 -1.54
N GLU A 166 7.01 14.77 -0.28
CA GLU A 166 7.52 13.99 0.84
C GLU A 166 6.39 13.61 1.79
N ILE A 167 6.58 12.53 2.52
CA ILE A 167 5.68 12.08 3.57
C ILE A 167 6.43 12.03 4.90
N GLU A 168 5.77 12.40 5.98
CA GLU A 168 6.30 12.24 7.33
C GLU A 168 6.22 10.77 7.74
N THR A 169 7.38 10.19 8.06
CA THR A 169 7.49 8.78 8.48
C THR A 169 7.61 8.63 10.00
N GLU A 170 8.19 9.61 10.64
CA GLU A 170 8.31 9.80 12.09
C GLU A 170 8.22 11.31 12.37
N PRO A 171 7.83 11.76 13.56
CA PRO A 171 7.71 13.17 13.87
C PRO A 171 8.93 13.99 13.44
N GLY A 172 8.72 14.94 12.52
CA GLY A 172 9.74 15.79 11.92
C GLY A 172 10.64 15.12 10.88
N LYS A 173 10.55 13.82 10.64
CA LYS A 173 11.34 13.10 9.63
C LYS A 173 10.54 12.86 8.38
N TYR A 174 10.96 13.45 7.30
CA TYR A 174 10.30 13.36 6.00
C TYR A 174 11.10 12.52 5.02
N GLN A 175 10.38 11.70 4.27
CA GLN A 175 10.93 10.91 3.18
C GLN A 175 10.34 11.31 1.85
N SER A 176 11.20 11.46 0.84
CA SER A 176 10.78 11.79 -0.52
C SER A 176 10.05 10.61 -1.16
N ILE A 177 8.83 10.85 -1.62
CA ILE A 177 8.00 9.87 -2.34
C ILE A 177 7.93 10.16 -3.83
N LYS A 178 8.14 11.42 -4.24
CA LYS A 178 8.18 11.80 -5.65
C LYS A 178 9.09 13.01 -5.88
N ARG A 179 9.95 12.95 -6.89
CA ARG A 179 10.63 14.11 -7.47
C ARG A 179 9.89 14.51 -8.74
N ILE A 180 9.57 15.79 -8.85
CA ILE A 180 8.80 16.38 -9.96
C ILE A 180 9.72 17.35 -10.67
N SER A 181 10.18 16.96 -11.88
CA SER A 181 11.10 17.80 -12.68
C SER A 181 10.36 18.99 -13.27
N GLY A 182 11.02 20.15 -13.22
CA GLY A 182 10.51 21.41 -13.76
C GLY A 182 10.97 21.69 -15.19
N PRO A 183 10.85 22.93 -15.60
CA PRO A 183 10.60 24.15 -14.81
C PRO A 183 9.13 24.37 -14.42
N HIS A 184 8.92 24.93 -13.23
CA HIS A 184 7.61 25.26 -12.70
C HIS A 184 7.46 26.76 -12.45
N HIS A 185 6.41 27.36 -12.97
CA HIS A 185 6.16 28.81 -12.94
C HIS A 185 4.88 29.16 -12.16
N PRO A 186 4.74 30.38 -11.67
CA PRO A 186 3.53 30.85 -11.00
C PRO A 186 2.27 30.65 -11.84
N GLY A 187 1.16 30.38 -11.15
CA GLY A 187 -0.15 30.14 -11.77
C GLY A 187 -0.36 28.72 -12.29
N LYS A 188 0.68 27.89 -12.35
CA LYS A 188 0.57 26.50 -12.79
C LYS A 188 0.09 25.60 -11.65
N LYS A 189 -0.88 24.73 -11.96
CA LYS A 189 -1.31 23.60 -11.13
C LYS A 189 -0.63 22.32 -11.62
N ILE A 190 0.04 21.62 -10.73
CA ILE A 190 0.76 20.39 -11.03
C ILE A 190 0.03 19.24 -10.36
N LYS A 191 -0.41 18.28 -11.16
CA LYS A 191 -1.03 17.05 -10.67
C LYS A 191 0.03 15.96 -10.56
N VAL A 192 0.05 15.29 -9.42
CA VAL A 192 0.99 14.20 -9.10
C VAL A 192 0.22 13.07 -8.48
N ASP A 193 0.49 11.86 -8.90
CA ASP A 193 -0.03 10.65 -8.30
C ASP A 193 1.05 9.90 -7.51
N TRP A 194 0.62 9.17 -6.48
CA TRP A 194 1.47 8.33 -5.65
C TRP A 194 0.73 7.03 -5.29
N ASP A 195 1.44 5.93 -5.24
CA ASP A 195 0.88 4.59 -5.05
C ASP A 195 0.79 4.12 -3.58
N GLY A 196 1.01 5.02 -2.64
CA GLY A 196 0.90 4.73 -1.21
C GLY A 196 2.13 4.04 -0.59
N PHE A 197 3.18 3.75 -1.34
CA PHE A 197 4.35 3.04 -0.84
C PHE A 197 5.50 3.97 -0.48
N VAL A 198 6.08 3.70 0.69
CA VAL A 198 7.33 4.35 1.17
C VAL A 198 8.38 3.24 1.28
N ASN A 199 9.48 3.35 0.54
CA ASN A 199 10.54 2.31 0.50
C ASN A 199 9.98 0.91 0.23
N ASP A 200 9.08 0.79 -0.74
CA ASP A 200 8.41 -0.47 -1.09
C ASP A 200 7.49 -1.04 0.01
N VAL A 201 7.15 -0.26 1.04
CA VAL A 201 6.26 -0.66 2.12
C VAL A 201 5.00 0.20 2.16
N TYR A 202 3.84 -0.43 2.20
CA TYR A 202 2.53 0.15 2.50
C TYR A 202 2.04 -0.36 3.85
N ASP A 203 1.49 0.51 4.69
CA ASP A 203 0.94 0.15 6.01
C ASP A 203 -0.38 0.90 6.24
N SER A 204 -1.52 0.17 6.17
CA SER A 204 -2.84 0.77 6.34
C SER A 204 -3.04 1.45 7.70
N LYS A 205 -2.39 0.97 8.78
CA LYS A 205 -2.48 1.59 10.11
C LYS A 205 -1.92 2.99 10.14
N LYS A 206 -0.83 3.24 9.40
CA LYS A 206 -0.24 4.58 9.32
C LYS A 206 -1.20 5.55 8.66
N PHE A 207 -1.87 5.12 7.58
CA PHE A 207 -2.84 5.95 6.87
C PHE A 207 -4.07 6.29 7.72
N THR A 208 -4.52 5.35 8.53
CA THR A 208 -5.74 5.51 9.35
C THR A 208 -5.46 5.98 10.77
N SER A 209 -4.26 6.52 11.02
CA SER A 209 -3.92 7.16 12.30
C SER A 209 -4.86 8.34 12.60
N LYS A 210 -5.22 8.51 13.85
CA LYS A 210 -6.07 9.63 14.31
C LYS A 210 -5.41 10.99 14.07
N ASP A 211 -4.09 11.06 14.08
CA ASP A 211 -3.33 12.29 13.88
C ASP A 211 -3.20 12.65 12.38
N GLY A 212 -3.65 11.77 11.50
CA GLY A 212 -3.46 11.91 10.06
C GLY A 212 -2.02 11.73 9.63
N ILE A 213 -1.73 12.09 8.39
CA ILE A 213 -0.39 12.03 7.79
C ILE A 213 -0.02 13.42 7.27
N ASN A 214 1.15 13.88 7.62
CA ASN A 214 1.71 15.10 7.08
C ASN A 214 2.43 14.81 5.76
N PHE A 215 2.01 15.52 4.72
CA PHE A 215 2.71 15.61 3.44
C PHE A 215 3.38 16.95 3.33
N ARG A 216 4.60 16.98 2.78
CA ARG A 216 5.34 18.19 2.54
C ARG A 216 5.74 18.29 1.08
N VAL A 217 5.48 19.42 0.47
CA VAL A 217 6.07 19.78 -0.81
C VAL A 217 7.20 20.78 -0.57
N ARG A 218 8.37 20.54 -1.19
CA ARG A 218 9.51 21.48 -1.18
C ARG A 218 9.83 21.92 -2.58
N GLY A 219 10.04 23.21 -2.75
CA GLY A 219 10.42 23.82 -4.00
C GLY A 219 11.91 24.16 -4.03
N TYR A 220 12.58 23.77 -5.10
CA TYR A 220 14.02 23.95 -5.28
C TYR A 220 14.31 24.84 -6.50
N ALA A 221 15.18 25.82 -6.30
CA ALA A 221 15.78 26.63 -7.34
C ALA A 221 17.21 26.96 -6.92
N PHE A 222 18.13 27.12 -7.89
CA PHE A 222 19.53 27.40 -7.64
C PHE A 222 20.21 26.41 -6.68
N ASP A 223 19.90 25.12 -6.86
CA ASP A 223 20.38 24.01 -6.01
C ASP A 223 20.04 24.12 -4.52
N LYS A 224 19.14 25.02 -4.15
CA LYS A 224 18.71 25.24 -2.77
C LYS A 224 17.20 25.13 -2.64
N GLU A 225 16.77 24.68 -1.46
CA GLU A 225 15.37 24.78 -1.06
C GLU A 225 15.00 26.26 -0.88
N GLN A 226 13.94 26.69 -1.55
CA GLN A 226 13.46 28.06 -1.48
C GLN A 226 12.28 28.21 -0.52
N CYS A 227 11.37 27.25 -0.57
CA CYS A 227 10.20 27.21 0.32
C CYS A 227 9.65 25.80 0.44
N SER A 228 8.80 25.59 1.44
CA SER A 228 8.06 24.36 1.63
C SER A 228 6.66 24.64 2.16
N HIS A 229 5.74 23.70 1.93
CA HIS A 229 4.40 23.72 2.48
C HIS A 229 4.05 22.32 3.00
N ILE A 230 3.40 22.26 4.16
CA ILE A 230 2.95 21.03 4.80
C ILE A 230 1.44 21.02 4.82
N GLU A 231 0.85 19.90 4.45
CA GLU A 231 -0.58 19.63 4.51
C GLU A 231 -0.82 18.32 5.24
N ASN A 232 -1.74 18.33 6.22
CA ASN A 232 -2.19 17.13 6.91
C ASN A 232 -3.37 16.50 6.17
N ALA A 233 -3.29 15.21 5.90
CA ALA A 233 -4.40 14.45 5.32
C ALA A 233 -4.85 13.35 6.28
N GLN A 234 -6.17 13.29 6.49
CA GLN A 234 -6.80 12.23 7.27
C GLN A 234 -7.44 11.21 6.34
N PHE A 235 -7.10 9.95 6.55
CA PHE A 235 -7.68 8.83 5.84
C PHE A 235 -8.43 7.93 6.82
N LYS A 236 -9.41 7.21 6.30
CA LYS A 236 -10.25 6.27 7.07
C LYS A 236 -10.28 4.92 6.35
N TYR A 237 -10.55 3.85 7.07
CA TYR A 237 -10.92 2.60 6.42
C TYR A 237 -12.21 2.79 5.63
N SER A 238 -12.23 2.31 4.40
CA SER A 238 -13.39 2.48 3.51
C SER A 238 -14.56 1.58 3.89
N ASN A 239 -14.28 0.38 4.41
CA ASN A 239 -15.28 -0.66 4.64
C ASN A 239 -15.30 -1.12 6.10
N LYS A 240 -14.22 -1.65 6.61
CA LYS A 240 -14.17 -2.29 7.95
C LYS A 240 -12.93 -1.86 8.73
N THR A 241 -13.13 -1.53 10.00
CA THR A 241 -12.06 -1.08 10.89
C THR A 241 -11.30 -2.23 11.58
N TRP A 242 -11.73 -3.46 11.40
CA TRP A 242 -11.16 -4.64 12.06
C TRP A 242 -10.06 -5.35 11.25
N ILE A 243 -9.65 -4.79 10.12
CA ILE A 243 -8.63 -5.36 9.25
C ILE A 243 -7.51 -4.35 8.97
N ASP A 244 -6.27 -4.81 9.05
CA ASP A 244 -5.11 -4.04 8.63
C ASP A 244 -4.28 -4.82 7.61
N SER A 245 -3.62 -4.10 6.71
CA SER A 245 -2.70 -4.67 5.73
C SER A 245 -1.34 -3.97 5.75
N LEU A 246 -0.28 -4.77 5.73
CA LEU A 246 1.10 -4.35 5.58
C LEU A 246 1.69 -5.09 4.36
N ILE A 247 2.12 -4.34 3.35
CA ILE A 247 2.65 -4.92 2.11
C ILE A 247 4.11 -4.50 1.95
N ASN A 248 4.98 -5.46 1.69
CA ASN A 248 6.37 -5.20 1.34
C ASN A 248 6.65 -5.75 -0.07
N ARG A 249 6.82 -4.85 -1.03
CA ARG A 249 7.06 -5.19 -2.45
C ARG A 249 8.46 -5.76 -2.69
N LYS A 250 9.43 -5.43 -1.85
CA LYS A 250 10.80 -5.91 -1.98
C LYS A 250 10.90 -7.39 -1.59
N THR A 251 10.18 -7.80 -0.55
CA THR A 251 10.18 -9.18 -0.06
C THR A 251 9.01 -9.99 -0.59
N LEU A 252 8.08 -9.38 -1.33
CA LEU A 252 6.85 -9.98 -1.86
C LEU A 252 6.00 -10.62 -0.75
N LYS A 253 5.87 -9.93 0.39
CA LYS A 253 5.11 -10.39 1.55
C LYS A 253 3.99 -9.42 1.88
N ILE A 254 2.85 -10.00 2.25
CA ILE A 254 1.68 -9.30 2.75
C ILE A 254 1.36 -9.85 4.13
N ALA A 255 1.29 -8.98 5.13
CA ALA A 255 0.77 -9.33 6.45
C ALA A 255 -0.63 -8.74 6.60
N ILE A 256 -1.59 -9.58 6.96
CA ILE A 256 -2.97 -9.18 7.28
C ILE A 256 -3.19 -9.40 8.77
N THR A 257 -3.70 -8.39 9.46
CA THR A 257 -4.11 -8.50 10.85
C THR A 257 -5.63 -8.35 10.94
N LEU A 258 -6.31 -9.33 11.54
CA LEU A 258 -7.74 -9.31 11.81
C LEU A 258 -7.99 -9.20 13.30
N ARG A 259 -8.90 -8.32 13.69
CA ARG A 259 -9.43 -8.21 15.06
C ARG A 259 -10.75 -8.96 15.12
N VAL A 260 -10.79 -10.04 15.91
CA VAL A 260 -11.92 -10.95 16.03
C VAL A 260 -12.52 -10.83 17.44
N GLY A 261 -13.83 -10.72 17.55
CA GLY A 261 -14.53 -10.77 18.84
C GLY A 261 -14.89 -12.21 19.19
N LEU A 262 -14.48 -12.68 20.38
CA LEU A 262 -14.75 -14.03 20.85
C LEU A 262 -15.38 -14.04 22.23
N SER A 263 -16.39 -14.89 22.45
CA SER A 263 -17.00 -15.10 23.76
C SER A 263 -17.20 -16.57 24.08
N ASP A 264 -17.22 -16.92 25.37
CA ASP A 264 -17.54 -18.26 25.82
C ASP A 264 -19.04 -18.52 25.65
N GLY A 265 -19.39 -19.48 24.83
CA GLY A 265 -20.76 -19.95 24.61
C GLY A 265 -21.17 -21.09 25.54
N GLY A 266 -20.29 -21.47 26.49
CA GLY A 266 -20.56 -22.54 27.43
C GLY A 266 -20.40 -23.93 26.84
N GLU A 267 -21.23 -24.87 27.36
CA GLU A 267 -21.15 -26.29 27.02
C GLU A 267 -22.53 -26.87 26.70
N GLN A 268 -22.53 -27.87 25.84
CA GLN A 268 -23.78 -28.60 25.43
C GLN A 268 -23.55 -30.09 25.44
N GLY A 269 -24.62 -30.83 25.80
CA GLY A 269 -24.67 -32.27 25.71
C GLY A 269 -23.94 -33.03 26.83
N ILE A 270 -23.39 -32.33 27.83
CA ILE A 270 -22.68 -32.96 28.96
C ILE A 270 -23.56 -34.00 29.62
N ASP A 271 -24.80 -33.70 29.99
CA ASP A 271 -25.71 -34.58 30.66
C ASP A 271 -26.32 -35.71 29.76
N SER A 272 -26.05 -35.61 28.47
CA SER A 272 -26.57 -36.58 27.49
C SER A 272 -25.78 -37.89 27.43
N TRP A 273 -24.66 -38.00 28.19
CA TRP A 273 -23.84 -39.20 28.24
C TRP A 273 -24.65 -40.46 28.62
N LYS A 274 -25.70 -40.31 29.44
CA LYS A 274 -26.59 -41.37 29.91
C LYS A 274 -27.45 -42.01 28.78
N TYR A 275 -27.57 -41.36 27.64
CA TYR A 275 -28.28 -41.91 26.48
C TYR A 275 -27.40 -42.76 25.54
N ILE A 276 -26.07 -42.81 25.82
CA ILE A 276 -25.15 -43.63 25.02
C ILE A 276 -25.28 -45.07 25.45
N PRO A 277 -25.66 -45.98 24.53
CA PRO A 277 -25.81 -47.41 24.87
C PRO A 277 -24.46 -47.99 25.36
N PRO A 278 -24.41 -48.73 26.49
CA PRO A 278 -23.17 -49.26 27.01
C PRO A 278 -22.35 -50.11 26.01
N ASN A 279 -23.01 -50.80 25.11
CA ASN A 279 -22.38 -51.61 24.06
C ASN A 279 -21.76 -50.76 22.91
N GLN A 280 -22.04 -49.50 22.89
CA GLN A 280 -21.43 -48.55 21.91
C GLN A 280 -20.31 -47.72 22.54
N ILE A 281 -20.05 -47.88 23.84
CA ILE A 281 -18.93 -47.22 24.52
C ILE A 281 -17.66 -48.01 24.27
N LEU A 282 -16.67 -47.35 23.66
CA LEU A 282 -15.38 -47.96 23.36
C LEU A 282 -14.58 -48.19 24.63
N VAL A 283 -13.85 -49.31 24.71
CA VAL A 283 -12.95 -49.61 25.84
C VAL A 283 -11.93 -48.51 26.02
N GLY A 284 -11.80 -48.02 27.24
CA GLY A 284 -10.85 -46.94 27.59
C GLY A 284 -11.25 -45.51 27.14
N LYS A 285 -12.48 -45.36 26.57
CA LYS A 285 -12.98 -44.05 26.14
C LYS A 285 -14.34 -43.72 26.80
N PRO A 286 -14.36 -43.38 28.08
CA PRO A 286 -15.63 -43.04 28.74
C PRO A 286 -16.23 -41.76 28.15
N PRO A 287 -17.57 -41.62 28.16
CA PRO A 287 -18.21 -40.37 27.77
C PRO A 287 -17.76 -39.19 28.65
N TYR A 288 -17.64 -38.02 28.06
CA TYR A 288 -17.29 -36.83 28.80
C TYR A 288 -18.44 -36.37 29.69
N ARG A 289 -18.18 -36.18 30.98
CA ARG A 289 -19.14 -35.71 31.98
C ARG A 289 -18.90 -34.27 32.43
N SER A 290 -17.87 -33.62 31.87
CA SER A 290 -17.54 -32.24 32.07
C SER A 290 -16.75 -31.70 30.85
N ARG A 291 -16.69 -30.41 30.71
CA ARG A 291 -15.88 -29.75 29.70
C ARG A 291 -14.41 -30.05 29.91
N ASN A 292 -13.74 -30.61 28.91
CA ASN A 292 -12.33 -30.96 28.95
C ASN A 292 -11.43 -30.05 28.11
N VAL A 293 -12.01 -29.00 27.48
CA VAL A 293 -11.31 -27.98 26.71
C VAL A 293 -11.76 -26.59 27.17
N SER A 294 -10.86 -25.83 27.76
CA SER A 294 -11.18 -24.49 28.27
C SER A 294 -11.51 -23.49 27.17
N PHE A 295 -12.17 -22.39 27.51
CA PHE A 295 -12.42 -21.30 26.58
C PHE A 295 -11.13 -20.73 26.00
N GLY A 296 -10.06 -20.59 26.81
CA GLY A 296 -8.75 -20.16 26.33
C GLY A 296 -8.17 -21.08 25.27
N GLN A 297 -8.32 -22.37 25.41
CA GLN A 297 -7.90 -23.35 24.38
C GLN A 297 -8.75 -23.26 23.13
N LEU A 298 -10.07 -23.08 23.25
CA LEU A 298 -10.95 -22.85 22.10
C LEU A 298 -10.56 -21.55 21.35
N LYS A 299 -10.26 -20.47 22.06
CA LYS A 299 -9.77 -19.22 21.47
C LYS A 299 -8.49 -19.44 20.66
N THR A 300 -7.52 -20.08 21.26
CA THR A 300 -6.24 -20.37 20.58
C THR A 300 -6.48 -21.17 19.29
N MET A 301 -7.29 -22.24 19.36
CA MET A 301 -7.60 -23.06 18.19
C MET A 301 -8.36 -22.28 17.12
N ALA A 302 -9.29 -21.42 17.49
CA ALA A 302 -10.04 -20.58 16.57
C ALA A 302 -9.09 -19.61 15.80
N LEU A 303 -8.23 -18.91 16.51
CA LEU A 303 -7.27 -17.96 15.92
C LEU A 303 -6.22 -18.68 15.06
N ASP A 304 -5.74 -19.85 15.49
CA ASP A 304 -4.86 -20.72 14.70
C ASP A 304 -5.53 -21.20 13.41
N GLY A 305 -6.83 -21.54 13.47
CA GLY A 305 -7.62 -21.91 12.31
C GLY A 305 -7.67 -20.79 11.26
N MET A 306 -7.93 -19.54 11.70
CA MET A 306 -7.88 -18.38 10.83
C MET A 306 -6.49 -18.21 10.21
N LYS A 307 -5.45 -18.24 11.03
CA LYS A 307 -4.06 -18.13 10.58
C LYS A 307 -3.72 -19.20 9.55
N TYR A 308 -4.12 -20.45 9.76
CA TYR A 308 -3.81 -21.58 8.87
C TYR A 308 -4.56 -21.47 7.54
N HIS A 309 -5.87 -21.37 7.58
CA HIS A 309 -6.72 -21.48 6.39
C HIS A 309 -6.84 -20.21 5.55
N TRP A 310 -6.47 -19.04 6.09
CA TRP A 310 -6.49 -17.74 5.38
C TRP A 310 -5.10 -17.21 5.02
N SER A 311 -4.02 -17.87 5.47
CA SER A 311 -2.67 -17.58 4.98
C SER A 311 -2.37 -18.36 3.70
N ARG A 312 -1.53 -17.74 2.85
CA ARG A 312 -1.04 -18.37 1.61
C ARG A 312 0.46 -18.10 1.50
N ASN A 313 1.27 -19.03 1.97
CA ASN A 313 2.73 -18.86 2.02
C ASN A 313 3.45 -20.21 1.88
N SER A 314 4.77 -20.18 1.81
CA SER A 314 5.63 -21.35 1.59
C SER A 314 5.47 -22.46 2.64
N SER A 315 5.02 -22.14 3.87
CA SER A 315 4.80 -23.13 4.92
C SER A 315 3.46 -23.87 4.81
N HIS A 316 2.48 -23.34 4.05
CA HIS A 316 1.20 -24.03 3.84
C HIS A 316 1.37 -25.18 2.81
N PRO A 317 0.78 -26.37 3.02
CA PRO A 317 0.96 -27.51 2.11
C PRO A 317 0.60 -27.19 0.65
N VAL A 318 -0.50 -26.49 0.43
CA VAL A 318 -1.07 -26.22 -0.91
C VAL A 318 -1.17 -24.73 -1.23
N GLY A 319 -1.66 -23.89 -0.35
CA GLY A 319 -1.87 -22.45 -0.58
C GLY A 319 -0.58 -21.63 -0.46
N LYS A 320 0.16 -21.44 -1.55
CA LYS A 320 1.52 -20.87 -1.52
C LYS A 320 1.58 -19.35 -1.62
N SER A 321 0.72 -18.73 -2.43
CA SER A 321 0.78 -17.30 -2.73
C SER A 321 -0.54 -16.80 -3.31
N ILE A 322 -0.61 -15.49 -3.55
CA ILE A 322 -1.60 -14.86 -4.42
C ILE A 322 -0.88 -14.11 -5.55
N LEU A 323 -1.51 -14.06 -6.72
CA LEU A 323 -1.06 -13.21 -7.82
C LEU A 323 -1.64 -11.81 -7.64
N LEU A 324 -0.79 -10.80 -7.51
CA LEU A 324 -1.18 -9.41 -7.35
C LEU A 324 -0.23 -8.52 -8.15
N ASP A 325 -0.78 -7.66 -9.01
CA ASP A 325 -0.01 -6.75 -9.89
C ASP A 325 1.14 -7.47 -10.64
N GLY A 326 0.83 -8.67 -11.18
CA GLY A 326 1.77 -9.50 -11.94
C GLY A 326 2.87 -10.20 -11.11
N LYS A 327 2.81 -10.15 -9.78
CA LYS A 327 3.78 -10.78 -8.88
C LYS A 327 3.11 -11.72 -7.90
N ASN A 328 3.82 -12.79 -7.52
CA ASN A 328 3.35 -13.72 -6.50
C ASN A 328 3.76 -13.24 -5.11
N TYR A 329 2.77 -12.94 -4.27
CA TYR A 329 2.98 -12.53 -2.88
C TYR A 329 2.63 -13.65 -1.93
N GLU A 330 3.49 -13.89 -0.93
CA GLU A 330 3.11 -14.68 0.24
C GLU A 330 2.23 -13.85 1.16
N VAL A 331 1.14 -14.45 1.66
CA VAL A 331 0.21 -13.81 2.60
C VAL A 331 0.27 -14.51 3.96
N PHE A 332 0.54 -13.73 4.98
CA PHE A 332 0.60 -14.14 6.38
C PHE A 332 -0.57 -13.47 7.11
N LEU A 333 -1.57 -14.25 7.50
CA LEU A 333 -2.69 -13.76 8.28
C LEU A 333 -2.42 -14.00 9.77
N THR A 334 -2.69 -12.99 10.59
CA THR A 334 -2.74 -13.06 12.04
C THR A 334 -4.13 -12.62 12.50
N ALA A 335 -4.85 -13.48 13.21
CA ALA A 335 -6.07 -13.14 13.90
C ALA A 335 -5.77 -12.94 15.39
N GLN A 336 -6.38 -11.93 15.99
CA GLN A 336 -6.22 -11.63 17.43
C GLN A 336 -7.58 -11.36 18.05
N ASP A 337 -7.80 -11.85 19.27
CA ASP A 337 -8.98 -11.55 20.08
C ASP A 337 -8.95 -10.06 20.47
N SER A 338 -10.05 -9.36 20.25
CA SER A 338 -10.16 -7.93 20.51
C SER A 338 -11.55 -7.57 21.03
N THR A 339 -11.62 -6.52 21.83
CA THR A 339 -12.89 -5.93 22.30
C THR A 339 -13.23 -4.65 21.56
N GLU A 340 -12.31 -4.11 20.75
CA GLU A 340 -12.49 -2.86 20.00
C GLU A 340 -12.17 -3.05 18.52
N ASN A 341 -12.88 -2.34 17.65
CA ASN A 341 -12.71 -2.39 16.21
C ASN A 341 -12.60 -3.83 15.69
N MET A 342 -13.49 -4.69 16.17
CA MET A 342 -13.48 -6.14 15.94
C MET A 342 -14.58 -6.58 14.99
N MET A 343 -14.37 -7.74 14.38
CA MET A 343 -15.44 -8.48 13.68
C MET A 343 -16.56 -8.83 14.67
N PRO A 344 -17.81 -8.98 14.17
CA PRO A 344 -18.92 -9.36 15.03
C PRO A 344 -18.60 -10.59 15.90
N MET A 345 -18.99 -10.52 17.16
CA MET A 345 -18.63 -11.52 18.18
C MET A 345 -19.13 -12.91 17.84
N MET A 346 -18.24 -13.90 17.91
CA MET A 346 -18.53 -15.33 17.72
C MET A 346 -18.50 -16.05 19.06
N LYS A 347 -19.54 -16.81 19.37
CA LYS A 347 -19.59 -17.71 20.53
C LYS A 347 -18.87 -19.01 20.24
N LEU A 348 -17.96 -19.42 21.12
CA LEU A 348 -17.26 -20.70 21.04
C LEU A 348 -17.89 -21.66 22.04
N ILE A 349 -18.48 -22.76 21.57
CA ILE A 349 -19.28 -23.68 22.37
C ILE A 349 -18.63 -25.05 22.37
N PHE A 350 -18.41 -25.62 23.56
CA PHE A 350 -18.03 -27.01 23.73
C PHE A 350 -19.28 -27.90 23.57
N ALA A 351 -19.23 -28.93 22.73
CA ALA A 351 -20.35 -29.86 22.48
C ALA A 351 -19.90 -31.33 22.51
N THR A 352 -20.66 -32.15 23.20
CA THR A 352 -20.36 -33.58 23.36
C THR A 352 -21.63 -34.42 23.56
N ASN A 353 -21.51 -35.74 23.46
CA ASN A 353 -22.54 -36.74 23.81
C ASN A 353 -23.92 -36.54 23.15
N TRP A 354 -23.95 -35.92 21.97
CA TRP A 354 -25.17 -35.67 21.22
C TRP A 354 -24.89 -35.60 19.72
N ARG A 355 -25.87 -35.21 18.94
CA ARG A 355 -25.68 -34.95 17.50
C ARG A 355 -24.70 -33.83 17.32
N PRO A 356 -23.78 -33.89 16.34
CA PRO A 356 -22.91 -32.77 16.02
C PRO A 356 -23.75 -31.52 15.74
N THR A 357 -23.50 -30.46 16.47
CA THR A 357 -24.21 -29.19 16.27
C THR A 357 -23.54 -28.44 15.14
N ARG A 358 -24.33 -27.93 14.21
CA ARG A 358 -23.83 -27.13 13.08
C ARG A 358 -23.46 -25.70 13.54
N SER A 359 -22.26 -25.28 13.19
CA SER A 359 -21.83 -23.91 13.34
C SER A 359 -22.53 -23.01 12.32
N ALA A 360 -22.62 -21.73 12.61
CA ALA A 360 -23.21 -20.73 11.72
C ALA A 360 -22.72 -19.31 12.03
N ASN A 361 -22.65 -18.48 11.02
CA ASN A 361 -22.35 -17.06 11.14
C ASN A 361 -23.44 -16.19 10.48
N TRP A 362 -24.61 -16.14 11.10
CA TRP A 362 -25.73 -15.29 10.73
C TRP A 362 -25.89 -14.17 11.76
N GLU A 363 -26.46 -13.03 11.38
CA GLU A 363 -26.59 -11.86 12.26
C GLU A 363 -27.20 -12.16 13.64
N LEU A 364 -28.20 -13.04 13.67
CA LEU A 364 -28.88 -13.45 14.91
C LEU A 364 -28.25 -14.66 15.59
N TYR A 365 -27.34 -15.35 14.91
CA TYR A 365 -26.77 -16.60 15.40
C TYR A 365 -25.32 -16.77 14.92
N ARG A 366 -24.39 -16.41 15.78
CA ARG A 366 -22.94 -16.55 15.54
C ARG A 366 -22.35 -17.50 16.57
N SER A 367 -22.19 -18.75 16.17
CA SER A 367 -21.68 -19.79 17.06
C SER A 367 -20.85 -20.82 16.32
N THR A 368 -19.71 -21.20 16.90
CA THR A 368 -18.87 -22.28 16.42
C THR A 368 -18.77 -23.35 17.49
N PHE A 369 -19.08 -24.58 17.11
CA PHE A 369 -19.13 -25.74 18.02
C PHE A 369 -17.86 -26.57 17.93
N TYR A 370 -17.25 -26.81 19.08
CA TYR A 370 -16.20 -27.82 19.24
C TYR A 370 -16.84 -29.11 19.56
N ASN A 371 -17.18 -29.95 18.53
CA ASN A 371 -17.78 -31.25 18.68
C ASN A 371 -16.73 -32.31 19.03
N THR A 372 -16.84 -33.00 20.18
CA THR A 372 -15.87 -34.00 20.65
C THR A 372 -16.53 -35.08 21.46
N GLY A 373 -15.81 -36.21 21.70
CA GLY A 373 -16.38 -37.37 22.41
C GLY A 373 -17.38 -38.14 21.56
N TYR A 374 -18.45 -38.61 22.19
CA TYR A 374 -19.44 -39.41 21.46
C TYR A 374 -20.43 -38.54 20.69
N MET A 375 -20.39 -38.67 19.37
CA MET A 375 -21.29 -37.98 18.46
C MET A 375 -22.31 -38.98 17.87
N LEU A 376 -23.60 -38.64 17.92
CA LEU A 376 -24.69 -39.44 17.41
C LEU A 376 -24.99 -39.13 15.93
N PHE A 377 -24.88 -40.10 15.07
CA PHE A 377 -25.19 -39.95 13.64
C PHE A 377 -26.38 -40.86 13.26
N ASN A 378 -27.29 -40.38 12.45
CA ASN A 378 -28.31 -41.15 11.81
C ASN A 378 -27.72 -41.82 10.56
N THR A 379 -27.90 -43.10 10.43
CA THR A 379 -27.53 -43.90 9.25
C THR A 379 -28.75 -44.59 8.69
N SER A 380 -28.64 -45.18 7.50
CA SER A 380 -29.70 -46.04 6.92
C SER A 380 -30.02 -47.25 7.77
N ARG A 381 -29.15 -47.63 8.72
CA ARG A 381 -29.29 -48.79 9.64
C ARG A 381 -29.67 -48.37 11.07
N GLY A 382 -30.05 -47.11 11.28
CA GLY A 382 -30.35 -46.53 12.59
C GLY A 382 -29.31 -45.56 13.11
N ALA A 383 -29.45 -45.15 14.38
CA ALA A 383 -28.55 -44.23 15.01
C ALA A 383 -27.27 -44.94 15.51
N ILE A 384 -26.10 -44.35 15.19
CA ILE A 384 -24.79 -44.86 15.61
C ILE A 384 -24.00 -43.79 16.35
N TRP A 385 -23.32 -44.19 17.43
CA TRP A 385 -22.43 -43.33 18.18
C TRP A 385 -20.98 -43.50 17.68
N GLN A 386 -20.33 -42.40 17.33
CA GLN A 386 -18.93 -42.36 16.93
C GLN A 386 -18.15 -41.54 17.94
N PHE A 387 -16.98 -42.04 18.35
CA PHE A 387 -16.10 -41.27 19.23
C PHE A 387 -15.17 -40.38 18.41
N TRP A 388 -15.27 -39.09 18.63
CA TRP A 388 -14.37 -38.09 18.08
C TRP A 388 -13.28 -37.73 19.11
N ASP A 389 -12.06 -38.16 18.84
CA ASP A 389 -10.92 -37.80 19.65
C ASP A 389 -10.55 -36.33 19.48
N ALA A 390 -9.67 -35.84 20.37
CA ALA A 390 -9.24 -34.46 20.35
C ALA A 390 -8.54 -34.06 19.05
N SER A 391 -7.80 -34.98 18.40
CA SER A 391 -7.10 -34.68 17.15
C SER A 391 -8.11 -34.35 16.02
N LYS A 392 -9.12 -35.19 15.86
CA LYS A 392 -10.20 -34.99 14.89
C LYS A 392 -11.00 -33.71 15.24
N ALA A 393 -11.39 -33.55 16.51
CA ALA A 393 -12.17 -32.42 16.98
C ALA A 393 -11.43 -31.10 16.77
N ASN A 394 -10.12 -31.02 17.06
CA ASN A 394 -9.29 -29.83 16.88
C ASN A 394 -9.19 -29.42 15.41
N LYS A 395 -8.94 -30.38 14.50
CA LYS A 395 -8.86 -30.09 13.06
C LYS A 395 -10.20 -29.60 12.52
N GLN A 396 -11.30 -30.29 12.89
CA GLN A 396 -12.65 -29.87 12.50
C GLN A 396 -12.98 -28.47 12.99
N PHE A 397 -12.71 -28.17 14.26
CA PHE A 397 -13.03 -26.88 14.86
C PHE A 397 -12.25 -25.73 14.18
N LYS A 398 -10.94 -25.91 13.97
CA LYS A 398 -10.09 -24.92 13.27
C LYS A 398 -10.62 -24.63 11.86
N LEU A 399 -10.94 -25.68 11.09
CA LEU A 399 -11.49 -25.55 9.75
C LEU A 399 -12.85 -24.85 9.76
N THR A 400 -13.77 -25.31 10.63
CA THR A 400 -15.12 -24.75 10.72
C THR A 400 -15.09 -23.30 11.17
N PHE A 401 -14.29 -22.95 12.19
CA PHE A 401 -14.17 -21.56 12.62
C PHE A 401 -13.68 -20.67 11.51
N ALA A 402 -12.63 -21.07 10.79
CA ALA A 402 -12.10 -20.31 9.66
C ALA A 402 -13.11 -20.13 8.53
N HIS A 403 -13.94 -21.15 8.27
CA HIS A 403 -15.03 -21.10 7.31
C HIS A 403 -16.14 -20.13 7.75
N GLU A 404 -16.61 -20.24 9.00
CA GLU A 404 -17.66 -19.36 9.52
C GLU A 404 -17.22 -17.88 9.54
N MET A 405 -15.99 -17.61 9.99
CA MET A 405 -15.44 -16.25 9.92
C MET A 405 -15.25 -15.78 8.48
N GLY A 406 -15.00 -16.70 7.56
CA GLY A 406 -14.96 -16.44 6.13
C GLY A 406 -16.23 -15.81 5.59
N HIS A 407 -17.39 -16.16 6.12
CA HIS A 407 -18.66 -15.52 5.75
C HIS A 407 -18.67 -14.03 6.05
N GLU A 408 -18.08 -13.58 7.17
CA GLU A 408 -17.98 -12.15 7.49
C GLU A 408 -16.98 -11.43 6.58
N LEU A 409 -15.85 -12.09 6.28
CA LEU A 409 -14.85 -11.55 5.35
C LEU A 409 -15.44 -11.37 3.94
N LEU A 410 -16.13 -12.41 3.43
CA LEU A 410 -16.73 -12.35 2.10
C LEU A 410 -17.94 -11.42 2.03
N LEU A 411 -18.68 -11.25 3.14
CA LEU A 411 -19.76 -10.26 3.24
C LEU A 411 -19.19 -8.83 3.08
N ALA A 412 -18.05 -8.55 3.70
CA ALA A 412 -17.36 -7.27 3.56
C ALA A 412 -16.76 -7.05 2.17
N TYR A 413 -16.32 -8.11 1.49
CA TYR A 413 -15.71 -8.06 0.16
C TYR A 413 -16.73 -7.87 -0.96
N SER A 414 -17.77 -8.69 -1.00
CA SER A 414 -18.66 -8.75 -2.16
C SER A 414 -20.15 -8.90 -1.82
N GLY A 415 -20.49 -8.73 -0.55
CA GLY A 415 -21.87 -8.71 -0.10
C GLY A 415 -22.48 -10.09 0.17
N GLN A 416 -23.76 -10.06 0.57
CA GLN A 416 -24.46 -11.21 1.11
C GLN A 416 -24.55 -12.39 0.15
N LYS A 417 -24.78 -12.15 -1.13
CA LYS A 417 -24.90 -13.22 -2.14
C LYS A 417 -23.61 -14.04 -2.25
N TYR A 418 -22.47 -13.38 -2.25
CA TYR A 418 -21.16 -14.04 -2.32
C TYR A 418 -20.82 -14.77 -1.03
N SER A 419 -21.06 -14.12 0.12
CA SER A 419 -20.78 -14.66 1.44
C SER A 419 -21.66 -15.88 1.78
N LYS A 420 -22.97 -15.71 1.67
CA LYS A 420 -23.97 -16.71 2.16
C LYS A 420 -24.34 -17.75 1.12
N GLY A 421 -24.21 -17.44 -0.16
CA GLY A 421 -24.52 -18.38 -1.25
C GLY A 421 -23.50 -19.49 -1.46
N HIS A 422 -22.32 -19.42 -0.86
CA HIS A 422 -21.15 -20.26 -1.17
C HIS A 422 -20.91 -20.42 -2.69
N LYS A 423 -19.71 -20.61 -3.09
CA LYS A 423 -19.33 -20.62 -4.52
C LYS A 423 -19.93 -21.78 -5.34
N SER A 424 -20.48 -22.79 -4.67
CA SER A 424 -20.99 -24.02 -5.31
C SER A 424 -22.36 -24.46 -4.83
N THR A 425 -23.11 -23.58 -4.15
CA THR A 425 -24.45 -23.91 -3.66
C THR A 425 -25.54 -23.36 -4.57
N SER A 426 -26.76 -23.94 -4.44
CA SER A 426 -27.94 -23.59 -5.24
C SER A 426 -28.51 -22.21 -4.89
N GLY A 427 -28.28 -21.70 -3.67
CA GLY A 427 -28.83 -20.41 -3.21
C GLY A 427 -28.31 -19.97 -1.87
N ILE A 428 -28.84 -18.84 -1.38
CA ILE A 428 -28.45 -18.26 -0.09
C ILE A 428 -29.08 -19.02 1.08
N ILE A 429 -30.35 -19.35 0.98
CA ILE A 429 -31.10 -20.02 2.05
C ILE A 429 -30.84 -21.52 2.00
N ASN A 430 -31.02 -22.12 0.84
CA ASN A 430 -30.70 -23.53 0.63
C ASN A 430 -29.24 -23.65 0.21
N GLN A 431 -28.39 -24.02 1.16
CA GLN A 431 -26.93 -24.13 0.97
C GLN A 431 -26.51 -25.56 0.57
N SER A 432 -27.38 -26.32 -0.07
CA SER A 432 -27.01 -27.61 -0.63
C SER A 432 -26.05 -27.43 -1.80
N PRO A 433 -24.98 -28.23 -1.90
CA PRO A 433 -24.11 -28.22 -3.05
C PRO A 433 -24.90 -28.44 -4.34
N LYS A 434 -24.46 -27.82 -5.43
CA LYS A 434 -25.01 -28.15 -6.75
C LYS A 434 -24.62 -29.56 -7.11
N ALA A 435 -25.58 -30.32 -7.71
CA ALA A 435 -25.34 -31.68 -8.15
C ALA A 435 -24.09 -31.80 -9.03
N GLY A 436 -23.27 -32.81 -8.78
CA GLY A 436 -21.99 -33.01 -9.51
C GLY A 436 -20.83 -32.09 -9.12
N THR A 437 -20.99 -31.26 -8.09
CA THR A 437 -19.87 -30.49 -7.56
C THR A 437 -18.97 -31.40 -6.72
N THR A 438 -17.73 -31.61 -7.17
CA THR A 438 -16.76 -32.47 -6.49
C THR A 438 -15.60 -31.67 -5.89
N TYR A 439 -14.94 -32.24 -4.89
CA TYR A 439 -13.64 -31.74 -4.43
C TYR A 439 -12.53 -32.14 -5.40
N PRO A 440 -11.51 -31.30 -5.59
CA PRO A 440 -10.36 -31.68 -6.40
C PRO A 440 -9.62 -32.86 -5.76
N LYS A 441 -9.26 -33.86 -6.57
CA LYS A 441 -8.55 -35.07 -6.11
C LYS A 441 -7.18 -34.77 -5.48
N SER A 442 -6.53 -33.67 -5.88
CA SER A 442 -5.26 -33.20 -5.34
C SER A 442 -5.22 -31.67 -5.31
N GLY A 443 -4.26 -31.08 -4.59
CA GLY A 443 -4.08 -29.63 -4.50
C GLY A 443 -5.08 -28.95 -3.55
N GLU A 444 -5.35 -27.69 -3.82
CA GLU A 444 -6.17 -26.83 -2.96
C GLU A 444 -7.65 -27.24 -2.96
N ILE A 445 -8.28 -27.17 -1.79
CA ILE A 445 -9.72 -27.19 -1.62
C ILE A 445 -10.11 -25.78 -1.15
N ASP A 446 -10.99 -25.12 -1.89
CA ASP A 446 -11.48 -23.80 -1.51
C ASP A 446 -12.27 -23.88 -0.22
N LEU A 447 -11.79 -23.18 0.83
CA LEU A 447 -12.39 -23.16 2.17
C LEU A 447 -13.88 -22.80 2.16
N MET A 448 -14.31 -21.96 1.21
CA MET A 448 -15.67 -21.43 1.12
C MET A 448 -16.54 -22.18 0.09
N LYS A 449 -16.07 -23.33 -0.45
CA LYS A 449 -16.79 -24.11 -1.43
C LYS A 449 -17.37 -25.39 -0.80
N TYR A 450 -18.63 -25.68 -1.06
CA TYR A 450 -19.24 -26.98 -0.74
C TYR A 450 -19.19 -27.91 -1.94
N ALA A 451 -19.06 -29.19 -1.67
CA ALA A 451 -19.17 -30.27 -2.69
C ALA A 451 -20.21 -31.28 -2.31
N ASP A 452 -20.74 -31.96 -3.35
CA ASP A 452 -21.79 -33.00 -3.25
C ASP A 452 -21.19 -34.39 -3.02
N GLU A 453 -20.07 -34.43 -2.28
CA GLU A 453 -19.38 -35.68 -1.98
C GLU A 453 -19.37 -35.92 -0.47
N ASN A 454 -19.77 -37.14 -0.08
CA ASN A 454 -19.63 -37.65 1.28
C ASN A 454 -18.18 -38.08 1.57
N GLU A 455 -17.25 -37.20 1.40
CA GLU A 455 -15.85 -37.51 1.68
C GLU A 455 -15.54 -37.51 3.17
N ASN A 456 -14.91 -38.57 3.62
CA ASN A 456 -14.84 -38.92 5.03
C ASN A 456 -13.55 -38.56 5.76
N SER A 457 -12.56 -37.93 5.11
CA SER A 457 -11.28 -37.67 5.75
C SER A 457 -11.06 -36.21 6.03
N ILE A 458 -11.53 -35.73 7.18
CA ILE A 458 -11.31 -34.39 7.65
C ILE A 458 -9.81 -34.02 7.73
N ASN A 459 -8.94 -35.00 7.90
CA ASN A 459 -7.49 -34.76 7.91
C ASN A 459 -6.99 -34.29 6.56
N LEU A 460 -7.48 -34.85 5.46
CA LEU A 460 -7.16 -34.42 4.09
C LEU A 460 -7.77 -33.05 3.80
N PHE A 461 -9.00 -32.82 4.27
CA PHE A 461 -9.64 -31.51 4.12
C PHE A 461 -8.88 -30.43 4.88
N HIS A 462 -8.53 -30.69 6.15
CA HIS A 462 -7.83 -29.69 6.96
C HIS A 462 -6.53 -29.23 6.29
N GLU A 463 -5.72 -30.16 5.80
CA GLU A 463 -4.41 -29.83 5.21
C GLU A 463 -4.49 -29.19 3.82
N ARG A 464 -5.57 -29.47 3.09
CA ARG A 464 -5.79 -28.98 1.73
C ARG A 464 -6.72 -27.78 1.64
N SER A 465 -7.52 -27.52 2.69
CA SER A 465 -8.49 -26.43 2.71
C SER A 465 -7.78 -25.09 2.97
N VAL A 466 -7.95 -24.18 2.04
CA VAL A 466 -7.39 -22.82 2.11
C VAL A 466 -8.33 -21.85 1.40
N ALA A 467 -8.45 -20.63 1.89
CA ALA A 467 -9.18 -19.58 1.20
C ALA A 467 -8.58 -19.36 -0.20
N SER A 468 -9.41 -19.19 -1.21
CA SER A 468 -8.96 -19.02 -2.59
C SER A 468 -8.06 -17.77 -2.74
N GLN A 469 -7.28 -17.72 -3.82
CA GLN A 469 -6.46 -16.53 -4.11
C GLN A 469 -7.32 -15.27 -4.23
N GLU A 470 -8.52 -15.39 -4.81
CA GLU A 470 -9.47 -14.29 -4.94
C GLU A 470 -9.96 -13.79 -3.59
N ASP A 471 -10.36 -14.70 -2.69
CA ASP A 471 -10.86 -14.35 -1.36
C ASP A 471 -9.78 -13.67 -0.51
N VAL A 472 -8.55 -14.21 -0.55
CA VAL A 472 -7.40 -13.62 0.15
C VAL A 472 -7.00 -12.27 -0.46
N GLY A 473 -7.04 -12.14 -1.79
CA GLY A 473 -6.87 -10.85 -2.48
C GLY A 473 -7.95 -9.83 -2.08
N GLY A 474 -9.17 -10.30 -1.84
CA GLY A 474 -10.29 -9.50 -1.32
C GLY A 474 -10.04 -8.87 0.05
N LEU A 475 -9.15 -9.43 0.87
CA LEU A 475 -8.75 -8.83 2.16
C LEU A 475 -8.05 -7.48 1.96
N LEU A 476 -7.27 -7.34 0.88
CA LEU A 476 -6.65 -6.06 0.52
C LEU A 476 -7.69 -5.03 0.08
N PHE A 477 -8.73 -5.47 -0.65
CA PHE A 477 -9.83 -4.61 -1.03
C PHE A 477 -10.60 -4.11 0.21
N ILE A 478 -10.88 -5.00 1.18
CA ILE A 478 -11.56 -4.63 2.44
C ILE A 478 -10.73 -3.64 3.27
N SER A 479 -9.39 -3.79 3.28
CA SER A 479 -8.47 -2.92 3.99
C SER A 479 -8.18 -1.60 3.27
N GLY A 480 -8.85 -1.33 2.14
CA GLY A 480 -8.73 -0.08 1.40
C GLY A 480 -9.12 1.13 2.24
N ILE A 481 -8.62 2.29 1.84
CA ILE A 481 -8.82 3.55 2.57
C ILE A 481 -9.55 4.58 1.70
N THR A 482 -10.21 5.51 2.36
CA THR A 482 -10.85 6.70 1.77
C THR A 482 -10.35 7.95 2.50
N LYS A 483 -10.51 9.11 1.88
CA LYS A 483 -10.21 10.41 2.50
C LYS A 483 -11.43 11.01 3.16
#